data_79fb05030e8d8b3988a5e4ae8367d028
#
_entry.id   79fb05030e8d8b3988a5e4ae8367d028
#
_cell.length_a   1.000
_cell.length_b   1.000
_cell.length_c   1.000
_cell.angle_alpha   90.00
_cell.angle_beta   90.00
_cell.angle_gamma   90.00
#
_symmetry.space_group_name_H-M   'P 1'
#
loop_
_entity.id
_entity.type
_entity.pdbx_description
1 polymer ?
#
loop_
_entity_poly.entity_id
_entity_poly.type
_entity_poly.pdbx_seq_one_letter_code
_entity_poly.pdbx_strand_id
1 'polypeptide(L)'
;SIGVKFSPFWAGAIGLGLNYAAYEAEIYRSGLFAIPRTQWESALALGMTRWQAMREVILPQAVRVVIPPITNDFISLLKDSSLVSIITMVDLTKTYGQISATYYDYFGPGIIVAVIYLLLGLPFVRFARYTERRLAEVEKDGKYGHRENIYRSSTRYI
;
A
#
# COMPACT_ATOMS: atom_id res chain seq x y z
N SER A 1 22.82 -17.52 -25.56
CA SER A 1 21.46 -17.15 -25.16
C SER A 1 20.78 -18.35 -24.52
N ILE A 2 20.38 -18.20 -23.28
CA ILE A 2 19.64 -19.21 -22.50
C ILE A 2 18.25 -19.25 -23.13
N GLY A 3 17.95 -20.21 -24.01
CA GLY A 3 16.77 -20.28 -24.86
C GLY A 3 15.37 -20.33 -24.17
N VAL A 4 15.20 -19.63 -23.06
CA VAL A 4 13.93 -19.52 -22.33
C VAL A 4 13.09 -18.44 -22.97
N LYS A 5 12.04 -18.84 -23.69
CA LYS A 5 11.04 -17.93 -24.26
C LYS A 5 9.88 -17.84 -23.28
N PHE A 6 9.79 -16.73 -22.55
CA PHE A 6 8.60 -16.41 -21.77
C PHE A 6 7.48 -15.91 -22.69
N SER A 7 6.24 -16.31 -22.43
CA SER A 7 5.09 -15.64 -23.04
C SER A 7 5.01 -14.18 -22.53
N PRO A 8 4.45 -13.23 -23.30
CA PRO A 8 4.32 -11.83 -22.87
C PRO A 8 3.67 -11.67 -21.50
N PHE A 9 2.70 -12.53 -21.18
CA PHE A 9 2.05 -12.56 -19.86
C PHE A 9 3.05 -12.83 -18.73
N TRP A 10 3.84 -13.92 -18.85
CA TRP A 10 4.79 -14.27 -17.81
C TRP A 10 5.95 -13.27 -17.69
N ALA A 11 6.38 -12.69 -18.80
CA ALA A 11 7.40 -11.64 -18.78
C ALA A 11 6.88 -10.40 -18.03
N GLY A 12 5.63 -9.96 -18.30
CA GLY A 12 5.01 -8.85 -17.62
C GLY A 12 4.76 -9.14 -16.13
N ALA A 13 4.18 -10.31 -15.82
CA ALA A 13 3.89 -10.70 -14.45
C ALA A 13 5.16 -10.80 -13.58
N ILE A 14 6.22 -11.40 -14.09
CA ILE A 14 7.49 -11.52 -13.37
C ILE A 14 8.15 -10.14 -13.23
N GLY A 15 8.20 -9.34 -14.31
CA GLY A 15 8.81 -8.01 -14.27
C GLY A 15 8.11 -7.07 -13.29
N LEU A 16 6.79 -6.94 -13.37
CA LEU A 16 6.01 -6.15 -12.42
C LEU A 16 6.09 -6.74 -11.02
N GLY A 17 5.92 -8.05 -10.88
CA GLY A 17 5.96 -8.72 -9.58
C GLY A 17 7.29 -8.52 -8.85
N LEU A 18 8.43 -8.65 -9.52
CA LEU A 18 9.75 -8.40 -8.92
C LEU A 18 9.95 -6.93 -8.57
N ASN A 19 9.51 -6.01 -9.43
CA ASN A 19 9.60 -4.58 -9.18
C ASN A 19 8.81 -4.22 -7.90
N TYR A 20 7.53 -4.61 -7.84
CA TYR A 20 6.68 -4.32 -6.69
C TYR A 20 7.12 -5.06 -5.43
N ALA A 21 7.61 -6.30 -5.54
CA ALA A 21 8.14 -7.03 -4.39
C ALA A 21 9.31 -6.30 -3.70
N ALA A 22 10.17 -5.62 -4.47
CA ALA A 22 11.26 -4.83 -3.91
C ALA A 22 10.75 -3.60 -3.15
N TYR A 23 9.77 -2.87 -3.70
CA TYR A 23 9.15 -1.73 -3.02
C TYR A 23 8.38 -2.16 -1.77
N GLU A 24 7.58 -3.20 -1.87
CA GLU A 24 6.80 -3.73 -0.74
C GLU A 24 7.71 -4.20 0.40
N ALA A 25 8.84 -4.86 0.09
CA ALA A 25 9.80 -5.27 1.10
C ALA A 25 10.35 -4.07 1.90
N GLU A 26 10.60 -2.94 1.24
CA GLU A 26 11.05 -1.72 1.89
C GLU A 26 9.94 -1.06 2.73
N ILE A 27 8.69 -1.09 2.27
CA ILE A 27 7.54 -0.61 3.04
C ILE A 27 7.37 -1.43 4.32
N TYR A 28 7.43 -2.76 4.23
CA TYR A 28 7.35 -3.62 5.42
C TYR A 28 8.50 -3.37 6.39
N ARG A 29 9.71 -3.23 5.87
CA ARG A 29 10.88 -2.92 6.68
C ARG A 29 10.71 -1.58 7.39
N SER A 30 10.35 -0.53 6.68
CA SER A 30 10.16 0.80 7.24
C SER A 30 9.03 0.85 8.27
N GLY A 31 7.94 0.12 8.05
CA GLY A 31 6.84 -0.01 9.00
C GLY A 31 7.25 -0.64 10.32
N LEU A 32 8.09 -1.67 10.29
CA LEU A 32 8.65 -2.27 11.52
C LEU A 32 9.60 -1.31 12.24
N PHE A 33 10.45 -0.59 11.52
CA PHE A 33 11.37 0.39 12.09
C PHE A 33 10.70 1.67 12.59
N ALA A 34 9.50 1.98 12.10
CA ALA A 34 8.72 3.12 12.58
C ALA A 34 8.23 2.95 14.03
N ILE A 35 8.19 1.71 14.55
CA ILE A 35 7.77 1.45 15.92
C ILE A 35 8.90 1.82 16.90
N PRO A 36 8.64 2.73 17.85
CA PRO A 36 9.66 3.17 18.80
C PRO A 36 10.26 2.00 19.60
N ARG A 37 11.57 2.03 19.83
CA ARG A 37 12.28 1.03 20.64
C ARG A 37 11.71 0.88 22.04
N THR A 38 11.17 1.95 22.60
CA THR A 38 10.51 1.94 23.90
C THR A 38 9.35 0.94 23.98
N GLN A 39 8.65 0.67 22.89
CA GLN A 39 7.60 -0.35 22.85
C GLN A 39 8.17 -1.76 23.05
N TRP A 40 9.34 -2.03 22.46
CA TRP A 40 10.07 -3.28 22.67
C TRP A 40 10.55 -3.42 24.12
N GLU A 41 11.18 -2.37 24.62
CA GLU A 41 11.75 -2.35 25.98
C GLU A 41 10.65 -2.51 27.03
N SER A 42 9.52 -1.83 26.86
CA SER A 42 8.37 -1.96 27.76
C SER A 42 7.76 -3.36 27.73
N ALA A 43 7.61 -3.96 26.57
CA ALA A 43 7.08 -5.32 26.46
C ALA A 43 8.01 -6.35 27.14
N LEU A 44 9.32 -6.22 26.95
CA LEU A 44 10.29 -7.09 27.59
C LEU A 44 10.36 -6.87 29.11
N ALA A 45 10.20 -5.62 29.59
CA ALA A 45 10.15 -5.30 31.01
C ALA A 45 8.92 -5.91 31.72
N LEU A 46 7.82 -6.10 30.97
CA LEU A 46 6.62 -6.81 31.43
C LEU A 46 6.77 -8.34 31.41
N GLY A 47 7.97 -8.87 31.10
CA GLY A 47 8.27 -10.29 31.09
C GLY A 47 7.86 -11.02 29.79
N MET A 48 7.47 -10.28 28.75
CA MET A 48 7.18 -10.89 27.45
C MET A 48 8.44 -11.44 26.80
N THR A 49 8.34 -12.61 26.17
CA THR A 49 9.40 -13.09 25.28
C THR A 49 9.49 -12.22 24.03
N ARG A 50 10.63 -12.22 23.33
CA ARG A 50 10.78 -11.47 22.07
C ARG A 50 9.70 -11.81 21.04
N TRP A 51 9.30 -13.07 20.98
CA TRP A 51 8.23 -13.50 20.05
C TRP A 51 6.86 -12.95 20.46
N GLN A 52 6.53 -12.96 21.75
CA GLN A 52 5.29 -12.37 22.25
C GLN A 52 5.27 -10.84 22.02
N ALA A 53 6.34 -10.15 22.34
CA ALA A 53 6.49 -8.72 22.09
C ALA A 53 6.30 -8.39 20.59
N MET A 54 6.93 -9.18 19.70
CA MET A 54 6.76 -9.00 18.25
C MET A 54 5.31 -9.19 17.84
N ARG A 55 4.68 -10.30 18.23
CA ARG A 55 3.36 -10.69 17.76
C ARG A 55 2.23 -9.84 18.35
N GLU A 56 2.32 -9.48 19.62
CA GLU A 56 1.21 -8.88 20.37
C GLU A 56 1.33 -7.35 20.46
N VAL A 57 2.55 -6.80 20.37
CA VAL A 57 2.78 -5.37 20.53
C VAL A 57 3.25 -4.72 19.23
N ILE A 58 4.32 -5.24 18.63
CA ILE A 58 4.99 -4.57 17.50
C ILE A 58 4.23 -4.78 16.19
N LEU A 59 3.92 -6.02 15.86
CA LEU A 59 3.30 -6.36 14.57
C LEU A 59 1.93 -5.68 14.36
N PRO A 60 1.00 -5.63 15.34
CA PRO A 60 -0.26 -4.93 15.16
C PRO A 60 -0.09 -3.43 14.91
N GLN A 61 0.91 -2.80 15.52
CA GLN A 61 1.24 -1.40 15.28
C GLN A 61 1.88 -1.20 13.90
N ALA A 62 2.86 -2.03 13.53
CA ALA A 62 3.55 -1.97 12.25
C ALA A 62 2.57 -2.14 11.07
N VAL A 63 1.63 -3.08 11.15
CA VAL A 63 0.59 -3.30 10.13
C VAL A 63 -0.21 -2.03 9.88
N ARG A 64 -0.58 -1.29 10.92
CA ARG A 64 -1.33 -0.03 10.76
C ARG A 64 -0.53 1.03 10.00
N VAL A 65 0.78 1.09 10.21
CA VAL A 65 1.68 2.02 9.50
C VAL A 65 1.86 1.63 8.04
N VAL A 66 1.86 0.33 7.74
CA VAL A 66 2.14 -0.23 6.41
C VAL A 66 0.90 -0.22 5.49
N ILE A 67 -0.31 -0.33 6.02
CA ILE A 67 -1.56 -0.38 5.23
C ILE A 67 -1.73 0.80 4.26
N PRO A 68 -1.54 2.09 4.64
CA PRO A 68 -1.71 3.20 3.71
C PRO A 68 -0.76 3.15 2.50
N PRO A 69 0.57 3.00 2.66
CA PRO A 69 1.48 2.90 1.52
C PRO A 69 1.18 1.69 0.63
N ILE A 70 0.91 0.49 1.17
CA ILE A 70 0.54 -0.69 0.36
C ILE A 70 -0.71 -0.39 -0.47
N THR A 71 -1.72 0.28 0.10
CA THR A 71 -2.93 0.60 -0.65
C THR A 71 -2.65 1.57 -1.79
N ASN A 72 -1.74 2.54 -1.61
CA ASN A 72 -1.31 3.45 -2.66
C ASN A 72 -0.52 2.71 -3.76
N ASP A 73 0.36 1.78 -3.38
CA ASP A 73 1.11 0.96 -4.33
C ASP A 73 0.21 0.05 -5.14
N PHE A 74 -0.84 -0.51 -4.53
CA PHE A 74 -1.84 -1.29 -5.25
C PHE A 74 -2.57 -0.45 -6.32
N ILE A 75 -2.90 0.81 -6.02
CA ILE A 75 -3.50 1.74 -6.98
C ILE A 75 -2.51 2.04 -8.13
N SER A 76 -1.23 2.20 -7.81
CA SER A 76 -0.17 2.39 -8.80
C SER A 76 -0.02 1.16 -9.68
N LEU A 77 0.00 -0.03 -9.10
CA LEU A 77 0.08 -1.30 -9.85
C LEU A 77 -1.06 -1.46 -10.87
N LEU A 78 -2.28 -1.05 -10.52
CA LEU A 78 -3.40 -1.06 -11.47
C LEU A 78 -3.15 -0.19 -12.71
N LYS A 79 -2.46 0.94 -12.55
CA LYS A 79 -2.09 1.83 -13.64
C LYS A 79 -0.87 1.29 -14.40
N ASP A 80 0.14 0.82 -13.68
CA ASP A 80 1.38 0.34 -14.25
C ASP A 80 1.20 -0.99 -15.00
N SER A 81 0.15 -1.74 -14.69
CA SER A 81 -0.22 -2.92 -15.49
C SER A 81 -0.45 -2.58 -16.96
N SER A 82 -0.81 -1.33 -17.29
CA SER A 82 -0.92 -0.87 -18.68
C SER A 82 0.41 -0.86 -19.44
N LEU A 83 1.55 -0.82 -18.72
CA LEU A 83 2.89 -0.90 -19.33
C LEU A 83 3.13 -2.24 -20.04
N VAL A 84 2.40 -3.30 -19.68
CA VAL A 84 2.50 -4.61 -20.37
C VAL A 84 2.05 -4.55 -21.81
N SER A 85 1.31 -3.50 -22.22
CA SER A 85 0.96 -3.28 -23.62
C SER A 85 2.20 -3.12 -24.52
N ILE A 86 3.31 -2.60 -23.96
CA ILE A 86 4.58 -2.38 -24.67
C ILE A 86 5.19 -3.72 -25.10
N ILE A 87 5.01 -4.78 -24.32
CA ILE A 87 5.53 -6.13 -24.61
C ILE A 87 4.53 -7.00 -25.41
N THR A 88 3.67 -6.36 -26.22
CA THR A 88 2.69 -7.01 -27.12
C THR A 88 1.55 -7.74 -26.43
N MET A 89 1.40 -7.63 -25.13
CA MET A 89 0.25 -8.16 -24.42
C MET A 89 -1.00 -7.32 -24.73
N VAL A 90 -2.13 -7.97 -24.99
CA VAL A 90 -3.41 -7.27 -25.19
C VAL A 90 -3.98 -6.90 -23.83
N ASP A 91 -3.98 -5.63 -23.54
CA ASP A 91 -4.59 -5.02 -22.35
C ASP A 91 -5.58 -3.91 -22.77
N LEU A 92 -6.15 -3.21 -21.80
CA LEU A 92 -7.09 -2.12 -22.04
C LEU A 92 -6.47 -0.98 -22.88
N THR A 93 -5.23 -0.61 -22.57
CA THR A 93 -4.50 0.47 -23.27
C THR A 93 -4.16 0.08 -24.71
N LYS A 94 -3.75 -1.16 -24.95
CA LYS A 94 -3.48 -1.64 -26.30
C LYS A 94 -4.76 -1.78 -27.11
N THR A 95 -5.84 -2.25 -26.50
CA THR A 95 -7.17 -2.33 -27.15
C THR A 95 -7.64 -0.94 -27.57
N TYR A 96 -7.46 0.07 -26.70
CA TYR A 96 -7.71 1.47 -27.05
C TYR A 96 -6.94 1.90 -28.29
N GLY A 97 -5.62 1.66 -28.33
CA GLY A 97 -4.78 2.03 -29.46
C GLY A 97 -5.21 1.34 -30.78
N GLN A 98 -5.59 0.06 -30.71
CA GLN A 98 -6.08 -0.69 -31.88
C GLN A 98 -7.42 -0.14 -32.39
N ILE A 99 -8.38 0.11 -31.52
CA ILE A 99 -9.69 0.68 -31.90
C ILE A 99 -9.50 2.07 -32.48
N SER A 100 -8.72 2.93 -31.82
CA SER A 100 -8.46 4.29 -32.29
C SER A 100 -7.77 4.33 -33.66
N ALA A 101 -6.83 3.43 -33.90
CA ALA A 101 -6.15 3.34 -35.17
C ALA A 101 -7.09 2.79 -36.29
N THR A 102 -8.02 1.91 -35.97
CA THR A 102 -8.94 1.30 -36.92
C THR A 102 -10.03 2.28 -37.36
N TYR A 103 -10.57 3.03 -36.41
CA TYR A 103 -11.69 3.95 -36.65
C TYR A 103 -11.27 5.42 -36.83
N TYR A 104 -9.97 5.72 -36.69
CA TYR A 104 -9.43 7.09 -36.69
C TYR A 104 -10.09 8.02 -35.67
N ASP A 105 -10.71 7.44 -34.63
CA ASP A 105 -11.32 8.15 -33.51
C ASP A 105 -10.52 7.86 -32.23
N TYR A 106 -9.86 8.87 -31.71
CA TYR A 106 -9.11 8.79 -30.47
C TYR A 106 -9.91 9.27 -29.26
N PHE A 107 -10.95 10.07 -29.52
CA PHE A 107 -11.67 10.73 -28.42
C PHE A 107 -12.71 9.81 -27.78
N GLY A 108 -13.54 9.15 -28.56
CA GLY A 108 -14.59 8.24 -28.08
C GLY A 108 -14.03 7.08 -27.25
N PRO A 109 -13.16 6.23 -27.83
CA PRO A 109 -12.53 5.14 -27.09
C PRO A 109 -11.68 5.62 -25.92
N GLY A 110 -11.04 6.81 -26.02
CA GLY A 110 -10.25 7.40 -24.96
C GLY A 110 -11.06 7.72 -23.69
N ILE A 111 -12.25 8.30 -23.86
CA ILE A 111 -13.17 8.56 -22.75
C ILE A 111 -13.61 7.24 -22.09
N ILE A 112 -13.93 6.22 -22.87
CA ILE A 112 -14.36 4.92 -22.33
C ILE A 112 -13.26 4.32 -21.46
N VAL A 113 -12.01 4.29 -21.94
CA VAL A 113 -10.88 3.77 -21.20
C VAL A 113 -10.61 4.58 -19.93
N ALA A 114 -10.68 5.91 -20.02
CA ALA A 114 -10.53 6.78 -18.86
C ALA A 114 -11.62 6.51 -17.80
N VAL A 115 -12.86 6.33 -18.20
CA VAL A 115 -13.97 5.98 -17.30
C VAL A 115 -13.73 4.62 -16.64
N ILE A 116 -13.28 3.61 -17.39
CA ILE A 116 -12.99 2.28 -16.84
C ILE A 116 -11.87 2.37 -15.77
N TYR A 117 -10.75 3.06 -16.05
CA TYR A 117 -9.70 3.26 -15.07
C TYR A 117 -10.17 4.04 -13.84
N LEU A 118 -11.03 5.06 -14.05
CA LEU A 118 -11.62 5.82 -12.96
C LEU A 118 -12.52 4.93 -12.08
N LEU A 119 -13.39 4.13 -12.68
CA LEU A 119 -14.30 3.22 -11.99
C LEU A 119 -13.54 2.14 -11.20
N LEU A 120 -12.44 1.63 -11.75
CA LEU A 120 -11.59 0.68 -11.07
C LEU A 120 -10.79 1.33 -9.93
N GLY A 121 -10.27 2.55 -10.14
CA GLY A 121 -9.43 3.24 -9.17
C GLY A 121 -10.20 3.85 -7.98
N LEU A 122 -11.40 4.41 -8.22
CA LEU A 122 -12.16 5.12 -7.19
C LEU A 122 -12.46 4.31 -5.91
N PRO A 123 -12.89 3.03 -5.98
CA PRO A 123 -13.14 2.26 -4.77
C PRO A 123 -11.87 2.06 -3.94
N PHE A 124 -10.72 1.86 -4.58
CA PHE A 124 -9.44 1.71 -3.89
C PHE A 124 -8.96 3.02 -3.25
N VAL A 125 -9.10 4.15 -3.95
CA VAL A 125 -8.81 5.48 -3.39
C VAL A 125 -9.71 5.78 -2.19
N ARG A 126 -10.98 5.40 -2.24
CA ARG A 126 -11.90 5.56 -1.11
C ARG A 126 -11.50 4.68 0.07
N PHE A 127 -11.12 3.45 -0.19
CA PHE A 127 -10.64 2.52 0.83
C PHE A 127 -9.36 3.03 1.49
N ALA A 128 -8.36 3.49 0.71
CA ALA A 128 -7.13 4.10 1.21
C ALA A 128 -7.43 5.27 2.16
N ARG A 129 -8.23 6.24 1.72
CA ARG A 129 -8.63 7.39 2.54
C ARG A 129 -9.39 7.01 3.81
N TYR A 130 -10.23 5.98 3.73
CA TYR A 130 -10.94 5.49 4.92
C TYR A 130 -9.96 4.92 5.94
N THR A 131 -8.99 4.14 5.50
CA THR A 131 -7.97 3.54 6.36
C THR A 131 -7.07 4.60 6.99
N GLU A 132 -6.62 5.58 6.20
CA GLU A 132 -5.82 6.72 6.69
C GLU A 132 -6.57 7.53 7.76
N ARG A 133 -7.84 7.84 7.55
CA ARG A 133 -8.65 8.59 8.52
C ARG A 133 -8.81 7.83 9.83
N ARG A 134 -9.11 6.55 9.77
CA ARG A 134 -9.23 5.70 10.96
C ARG A 134 -7.94 5.61 11.76
N LEU A 135 -6.80 5.52 11.06
CA LEU A 135 -5.49 5.48 11.72
C LEU A 135 -5.13 6.83 12.36
N ALA A 136 -5.43 7.94 11.70
CA ALA A 136 -5.22 9.28 12.24
C ALA A 136 -6.09 9.59 13.47
N GLU A 137 -7.32 9.07 13.54
CA GLU A 137 -8.19 9.19 14.72
C GLU A 137 -7.59 8.44 15.92
N VAL A 138 -7.15 7.20 15.73
CA VAL A 138 -6.52 6.39 16.80
C VAL A 138 -5.24 7.04 17.33
N GLU A 139 -4.43 7.67 16.48
CA GLU A 139 -3.22 8.39 16.91
C GLU A 139 -3.56 9.63 17.73
N LYS A 140 -4.63 10.36 17.37
CA LYS A 140 -5.10 11.51 18.15
C LYS A 140 -5.58 11.10 19.53
N ASP A 141 -6.43 10.09 19.62
CA ASP A 141 -6.96 9.59 20.89
C ASP A 141 -5.84 9.10 21.81
N GLY A 142 -4.84 8.41 21.28
CA GLY A 142 -3.65 8.00 22.02
C GLY A 142 -2.82 9.18 22.56
N LYS A 143 -2.66 10.24 21.79
CA LYS A 143 -1.94 11.46 22.21
C LYS A 143 -2.71 12.27 23.28
N TYR A 144 -4.01 12.36 23.16
CA TYR A 144 -4.84 13.10 24.13
C TYR A 144 -4.99 12.33 25.45
N GLY A 145 -5.21 11.02 25.42
CA GLY A 145 -5.27 10.19 26.61
C GLY A 145 -3.97 10.21 27.44
N HIS A 146 -2.80 10.28 26.77
CA HIS A 146 -1.52 10.38 27.46
C HIS A 146 -1.31 11.76 28.11
N ARG A 147 -1.73 12.84 27.47
CA ARG A 147 -1.66 14.20 28.06
C ARG A 147 -2.58 14.34 29.26
N GLU A 148 -3.80 13.84 29.21
CA GLU A 148 -4.76 13.93 30.29
C GLU A 148 -4.29 13.16 31.55
N ASN A 149 -3.66 12.00 31.36
CA ASN A 149 -3.05 11.24 32.44
C ASN A 149 -1.87 11.96 33.11
N ILE A 150 -1.03 12.66 32.35
CA ILE A 150 0.07 13.46 32.91
C ILE A 150 -0.48 14.63 33.73
N TYR A 151 -1.49 15.34 33.25
CA TYR A 151 -2.12 16.43 34.01
C TYR A 151 -2.80 15.92 35.28
N ARG A 152 -3.53 14.81 35.26
CA ARG A 152 -4.16 14.21 36.44
C ARG A 152 -3.14 13.72 37.48
N SER A 153 -1.97 13.25 37.05
CA SER A 153 -0.93 12.84 38.01
C SER A 153 -0.22 14.02 38.67
N SER A 154 0.01 15.13 37.95
CA SER A 154 0.64 16.33 38.53
C SER A 154 -0.25 17.07 39.54
N THR A 155 -1.58 17.04 39.36
CA THR A 155 -2.54 17.72 40.25
C THR A 155 -2.80 16.94 41.56
N ARG A 156 -2.31 15.72 41.69
CA ARG A 156 -2.48 14.86 42.87
C ARG A 156 -1.37 15.03 43.93
N TYR A 157 -0.34 15.81 43.62
CA TYR A 157 0.82 16.06 44.47
C TYR A 157 0.92 17.51 44.98
N ILE A 158 -0.13 18.31 44.77
CA ILE A 158 -0.33 19.64 45.37
C ILE A 158 -1.47 19.56 46.39
#